data_ecefae398866939020a20b2bda590815
#
_entry.id   ecefae398866939020a20b2bda590815
#
_cell.length_a   1.000
_cell.length_b   1.000
_cell.length_c   1.000
_cell.angle_alpha   90.00
_cell.angle_beta   90.00
_cell.angle_gamma   90.00
#
_symmetry.space_group_name_H-M   'P 1'
#
loop_
_entity.id
_entity.type
_entity.pdbx_description
1 polymer ?
#
loop_
_entity_poly.entity_id
_entity_poly.type
_entity_poly.pdbx_seq_one_letter_code
_entity_poly.pdbx_strand_id
1 'polypeptide(L)'
;MKFNEYYENLNPEIKEYFKIISPHFPKFLIPFIESKTLMRLKDVSYFCGAINASSKVYNFKYDISRLDHSISCALHVWNFTYNDILTLAALFHDATTPALSHVVDYLNGDYLNQESTELNLEEYVKTYDPELFNYFKRIGVNI
;
A
#
# COMPACT_ATOMS: atom_id res chain seq x y z
N MET A 1 2.95 13.01 6.88
CA MET A 1 4.28 12.91 6.22
C MET A 1 4.12 13.25 4.76
N LYS A 2 5.06 13.96 4.18
CA LYS A 2 5.05 14.23 2.73
C LYS A 2 5.76 13.13 1.96
N PHE A 3 5.36 12.91 0.70
CA PHE A 3 5.94 11.88 -0.16
C PHE A 3 7.47 12.02 -0.28
N ASN A 4 7.97 13.23 -0.45
CA ASN A 4 9.42 13.45 -0.54
C ASN A 4 10.17 12.98 0.72
N GLU A 5 9.62 13.26 1.91
CA GLU A 5 10.19 12.82 3.18
C GLU A 5 10.17 11.29 3.30
N TYR A 6 9.06 10.65 2.94
CA TYR A 6 8.96 9.20 2.86
C TYR A 6 10.00 8.63 1.88
N TYR A 7 10.06 9.17 0.65
CA TYR A 7 10.94 8.69 -0.41
C TYR A 7 12.43 8.84 -0.04
N GLU A 8 12.83 9.93 0.62
CA GLU A 8 14.21 10.14 1.07
C GLU A 8 14.64 9.11 2.14
N ASN A 9 13.72 8.66 2.97
CA ASN A 9 13.99 7.69 4.02
C ASN A 9 13.83 6.22 3.59
N LEU A 10 13.42 5.95 2.35
CA LEU A 10 13.34 4.59 1.82
C LEU A 10 14.70 3.87 1.83
N ASN A 11 14.63 2.56 2.02
CA ASN A 11 15.77 1.68 1.78
C ASN A 11 16.33 1.92 0.36
N PRO A 12 17.66 2.07 0.18
CA PRO A 12 18.27 2.31 -1.13
C PRO A 12 17.90 1.26 -2.20
N GLU A 13 17.74 0.00 -1.81
CA GLU A 13 17.36 -1.08 -2.74
C GLU A 13 15.91 -0.91 -3.23
N ILE A 14 14.99 -0.46 -2.36
CA ILE A 14 13.61 -0.15 -2.75
C ILE A 14 13.57 1.08 -3.67
N LYS A 15 14.35 2.11 -3.39
CA LYS A 15 14.47 3.28 -4.28
C LYS A 15 14.94 2.88 -5.67
N GLU A 16 15.97 2.04 -5.75
CA GLU A 16 16.50 1.56 -7.02
C GLU A 16 15.47 0.71 -7.77
N TYR A 17 14.77 -0.16 -7.05
CA TYR A 17 13.69 -0.96 -7.60
C TYR A 17 12.58 -0.10 -8.21
N PHE A 18 12.14 0.96 -7.52
CA PHE A 18 11.15 1.89 -8.05
C PHE A 18 11.62 2.57 -9.35
N LYS A 19 12.90 2.95 -9.43
CA LYS A 19 13.47 3.55 -10.64
C LYS A 19 13.54 2.57 -11.81
N ILE A 20 13.84 1.29 -11.53
CA ILE A 20 13.86 0.23 -12.55
C ILE A 20 12.46 0.01 -13.11
N ILE A 21 11.43 -0.07 -12.24
CA ILE A 21 10.05 -0.29 -12.67
C ILE A 21 9.53 0.92 -13.44
N SER A 22 9.74 2.11 -12.92
CA SER A 22 9.22 3.35 -13.50
C SER A 22 10.26 4.45 -13.44
N PRO A 23 11.09 4.59 -14.49
CA PRO A 23 12.12 5.66 -14.57
C PRO A 23 11.52 7.06 -14.40
N HIS A 24 10.27 7.23 -14.78
CA HIS A 24 9.51 8.47 -14.63
C HIS A 24 8.34 8.24 -13.67
N PHE A 25 8.56 8.54 -12.39
CA PHE A 25 7.51 8.37 -11.37
C PHE A 25 6.25 9.18 -11.74
N PRO A 26 5.07 8.55 -11.78
CA PRO A 26 3.81 9.21 -12.14
C PRO A 26 3.34 10.13 -11.01
N LYS A 27 3.63 11.42 -11.15
CA LYS A 27 3.43 12.44 -10.09
C LYS A 27 1.97 12.58 -9.64
N PHE A 28 1.01 12.16 -10.47
CA PHE A 28 -0.41 12.17 -10.08
C PHE A 28 -0.71 11.25 -8.89
N LEU A 29 0.12 10.24 -8.62
CA LEU A 29 -0.03 9.36 -7.47
C LEU A 29 0.30 10.04 -6.12
N ILE A 30 1.12 11.10 -6.15
CA ILE A 30 1.64 11.72 -4.92
C ILE A 30 0.52 12.14 -3.94
N PRO A 31 -0.55 12.85 -4.37
CA PRO A 31 -1.63 13.23 -3.46
C PRO A 31 -2.33 12.04 -2.79
N PHE A 32 -2.45 10.92 -3.52
CA PHE A 32 -3.04 9.69 -3.00
C PHE A 32 -2.12 9.01 -1.98
N ILE A 33 -0.82 8.88 -2.30
CA ILE A 33 0.18 8.31 -1.40
C ILE A 33 0.26 9.11 -0.08
N GLU A 34 0.14 10.44 -0.14
CA GLU A 34 0.14 11.33 1.03
C GLU A 34 -1.14 11.25 1.88
N SER A 35 -2.18 10.53 1.43
CA SER A 35 -3.42 10.35 2.18
C SER A 35 -3.19 9.60 3.49
N LYS A 36 -4.06 9.81 4.47
CA LYS A 36 -4.00 9.08 5.76
C LYS A 36 -4.18 7.58 5.54
N THR A 37 -5.06 7.22 4.61
CA THR A 37 -5.37 5.84 4.25
C THR A 37 -4.14 5.07 3.81
N LEU A 38 -3.32 5.62 2.91
CA LEU A 38 -2.13 4.93 2.41
C LEU A 38 -0.91 5.15 3.31
N MET A 39 -0.71 6.36 3.81
CA MET A 39 0.49 6.68 4.58
C MET A 39 0.63 5.84 5.87
N ARG A 40 -0.49 5.36 6.46
CA ARG A 40 -0.45 4.44 7.60
C ARG A 40 0.24 3.11 7.27
N LEU A 41 0.16 2.67 5.99
CA LEU A 41 0.71 1.39 5.55
C LEU A 41 2.25 1.35 5.58
N LYS A 42 2.92 2.50 5.73
CA LYS A 42 4.37 2.55 5.91
C LYS A 42 4.84 1.84 7.18
N ASP A 43 3.95 1.75 8.18
CA ASP A 43 4.22 1.12 9.48
C ASP A 43 3.64 -0.31 9.57
N VAL A 44 3.15 -0.84 8.46
CA VAL A 44 2.61 -2.21 8.34
C VAL A 44 3.57 -3.06 7.51
N SER A 45 4.21 -4.05 8.15
CA SER A 45 5.15 -4.94 7.45
C SER A 45 4.44 -5.80 6.40
N TYR A 46 5.05 -5.90 5.22
CA TYR A 46 4.61 -6.83 4.18
C TYR A 46 4.79 -8.30 4.61
N PHE A 47 5.79 -8.58 5.41
CA PHE A 47 6.10 -9.93 5.89
C PHE A 47 5.16 -10.44 6.99
N CYS A 48 4.12 -9.69 7.34
CA CYS A 48 3.14 -10.08 8.37
C CYS A 48 3.84 -10.42 9.69
N GLY A 49 3.39 -11.52 10.34
CA GLY A 49 4.00 -12.01 11.59
C GLY A 49 5.42 -12.55 11.44
N ALA A 50 5.85 -12.91 10.22
CA ALA A 50 7.18 -13.49 9.99
C ALA A 50 8.33 -12.53 10.31
N ILE A 51 8.11 -11.21 10.25
CA ILE A 51 9.12 -10.20 10.65
C ILE A 51 9.54 -10.34 12.12
N ASN A 52 8.64 -10.85 12.96
CA ASN A 52 8.88 -11.05 14.40
C ASN A 52 9.38 -12.47 14.75
N ALA A 53 9.55 -13.32 13.73
CA ALA A 53 10.04 -14.67 13.94
C ALA A 53 11.55 -14.68 14.24
N SER A 54 12.04 -15.79 14.84
CA SER A 54 13.46 -15.96 15.08
C SER A 54 14.27 -15.84 13.78
N SER A 55 15.37 -15.09 13.81
CA SER A 55 16.33 -14.99 12.68
C SER A 55 16.91 -16.33 12.23
N LYS A 56 16.77 -17.40 13.04
CA LYS A 56 17.11 -18.78 12.62
C LYS A 56 16.09 -19.37 11.63
N VAL A 57 14.87 -18.84 11.61
CA VAL A 57 13.78 -19.30 10.72
C VAL A 57 13.65 -18.37 9.52
N TYR A 58 13.60 -17.07 9.78
CA TYR A 58 13.51 -16.04 8.75
C TYR A 58 14.57 -14.98 9.00
N ASN A 59 15.42 -14.74 8.01
CA ASN A 59 16.48 -13.73 8.06
C ASN A 59 16.23 -12.68 6.98
N PHE A 60 15.34 -11.73 7.28
CA PHE A 60 15.08 -10.61 6.39
C PHE A 60 16.20 -9.60 6.48
N LYS A 61 16.76 -9.22 5.35
CA LYS A 61 17.83 -8.20 5.26
C LYS A 61 17.31 -6.81 5.64
N TYR A 62 16.04 -6.53 5.33
CA TYR A 62 15.32 -5.31 5.67
C TYR A 62 13.82 -5.58 5.64
N ASP A 63 13.04 -4.75 6.30
CA ASP A 63 11.59 -4.79 6.20
C ASP A 63 11.12 -4.06 4.94
N ILE A 64 10.04 -4.54 4.34
CA ILE A 64 9.30 -3.90 3.26
C ILE A 64 7.94 -3.54 3.83
N SER A 65 7.55 -2.29 3.73
CA SER A 65 6.23 -1.89 4.19
C SER A 65 5.14 -2.24 3.15
N ARG A 66 3.91 -2.33 3.61
CA ARG A 66 2.76 -2.46 2.70
C ARG A 66 2.58 -1.22 1.81
N LEU A 67 3.05 -0.05 2.25
CA LEU A 67 3.08 1.13 1.38
C LEU A 67 4.06 0.94 0.22
N ASP A 68 5.28 0.41 0.49
CA ASP A 68 6.26 0.11 -0.56
C ASP A 68 5.71 -0.88 -1.57
N HIS A 69 5.01 -1.92 -1.08
CA HIS A 69 4.34 -2.91 -1.93
C HIS A 69 3.25 -2.26 -2.79
N SER A 70 2.34 -1.49 -2.19
CA SER A 70 1.25 -0.82 -2.92
C SER A 70 1.76 0.15 -3.99
N ILE A 71 2.82 0.91 -3.68
CA ILE A 71 3.47 1.77 -4.66
C ILE A 71 4.10 0.92 -5.78
N SER A 72 4.78 -0.18 -5.45
CA SER A 72 5.36 -1.09 -6.45
C SER A 72 4.30 -1.62 -7.42
N CYS A 73 3.17 -2.10 -6.90
CA CYS A 73 2.04 -2.59 -7.71
C CYS A 73 1.52 -1.49 -8.66
N ALA A 74 1.32 -0.29 -8.14
CA ALA A 74 0.89 0.85 -8.95
C ALA A 74 1.89 1.20 -10.06
N LEU A 75 3.19 1.21 -9.76
CA LEU A 75 4.23 1.49 -10.75
C LEU A 75 4.29 0.42 -11.84
N HIS A 76 4.11 -0.86 -11.51
CA HIS A 76 4.02 -1.93 -12.51
C HIS A 76 2.83 -1.71 -13.43
N VAL A 77 1.63 -1.49 -12.87
CA VAL A 77 0.43 -1.27 -13.67
C VAL A 77 0.58 -0.04 -14.55
N TRP A 78 1.13 1.06 -14.02
CA TRP A 78 1.42 2.26 -14.78
C TRP A 78 2.34 1.98 -15.98
N ASN A 79 3.43 1.29 -15.75
CA ASN A 79 4.44 1.01 -16.78
C ASN A 79 3.88 0.18 -17.95
N PHE A 80 2.89 -0.69 -17.70
CA PHE A 80 2.30 -1.52 -18.74
C PHE A 80 1.05 -0.93 -19.38
N THR A 81 0.31 -0.07 -18.69
CA THR A 81 -1.02 0.35 -19.13
C THR A 81 -1.15 1.84 -19.41
N TYR A 82 -0.35 2.67 -18.76
CA TYR A 82 -0.51 4.13 -18.73
C TYR A 82 -1.96 4.57 -18.41
N ASN A 83 -2.67 3.77 -17.61
CA ASN A 83 -4.06 3.98 -17.24
C ASN A 83 -4.18 4.41 -15.78
N ASP A 84 -4.61 5.66 -15.55
CA ASP A 84 -4.71 6.25 -14.22
C ASP A 84 -5.62 5.44 -13.28
N ILE A 85 -6.78 4.97 -13.77
CA ILE A 85 -7.76 4.24 -12.95
C ILE A 85 -7.22 2.89 -12.51
N LEU A 86 -6.63 2.12 -13.44
CA LEU A 86 -6.03 0.83 -13.09
C LEU A 86 -4.84 1.00 -12.14
N THR A 87 -4.07 2.07 -12.33
CA THR A 87 -2.94 2.39 -11.47
C THR A 87 -3.41 2.76 -10.06
N LEU A 88 -4.49 3.54 -9.93
CA LEU A 88 -5.09 3.83 -8.62
C LEU A 88 -5.68 2.59 -7.98
N ALA A 89 -6.36 1.73 -8.72
CA ALA A 89 -6.85 0.46 -8.20
C ALA A 89 -5.71 -0.39 -7.63
N ALA A 90 -4.58 -0.49 -8.36
CA ALA A 90 -3.39 -1.18 -7.87
C ALA A 90 -2.75 -0.50 -6.66
N LEU A 91 -2.79 0.83 -6.56
CA LEU A 91 -2.27 1.57 -5.40
C LEU A 91 -3.11 1.29 -4.14
N PHE A 92 -4.42 1.13 -4.28
CA PHE A 92 -5.36 1.00 -3.16
C PHE A 92 -5.77 -0.44 -2.84
N HIS A 93 -5.27 -1.45 -3.57
CA HIS A 93 -5.70 -2.85 -3.39
C HIS A 93 -5.55 -3.36 -1.94
N ASP A 94 -4.51 -2.92 -1.25
CA ASP A 94 -4.19 -3.28 0.15
C ASP A 94 -4.57 -2.19 1.16
N ALA A 95 -5.31 -1.15 0.75
CA ALA A 95 -5.52 0.06 1.55
C ALA A 95 -6.26 -0.21 2.88
N THR A 96 -7.06 -1.27 2.95
CA THR A 96 -7.81 -1.64 4.16
C THR A 96 -7.09 -2.65 5.06
N THR A 97 -5.93 -3.17 4.64
CA THR A 97 -5.16 -4.18 5.40
C THR A 97 -4.92 -3.71 6.84
N PRO A 98 -5.26 -4.54 7.85
CA PRO A 98 -5.05 -4.20 9.26
C PRO A 98 -3.57 -4.20 9.64
N ALA A 99 -3.25 -3.59 10.80
CA ALA A 99 -1.87 -3.46 11.28
C ALA A 99 -1.12 -4.79 11.44
N LEU A 100 -1.84 -5.87 11.76
CA LEU A 100 -1.27 -7.21 11.87
C LEU A 100 -1.39 -8.03 10.58
N SER A 101 -1.79 -7.39 9.49
CA SER A 101 -1.98 -8.06 8.19
C SER A 101 -2.84 -9.33 8.31
N HIS A 102 -2.55 -10.35 7.53
CA HIS A 102 -3.29 -11.63 7.52
C HIS A 102 -3.25 -12.45 8.81
N VAL A 103 -2.48 -12.02 9.83
CA VAL A 103 -2.55 -12.66 11.16
C VAL A 103 -3.97 -12.57 11.73
N VAL A 104 -4.68 -11.51 11.43
CA VAL A 104 -6.08 -11.31 11.89
C VAL A 104 -7.02 -12.30 11.22
N ASP A 105 -6.80 -12.64 9.95
CA ASP A 105 -7.61 -13.65 9.25
C ASP A 105 -7.49 -15.02 9.92
N TYR A 106 -6.29 -15.40 10.34
CA TYR A 106 -6.06 -16.61 11.14
C TYR A 106 -6.81 -16.59 12.46
N LEU A 107 -6.84 -15.45 13.17
CA LEU A 107 -7.57 -15.30 14.41
C LEU A 107 -9.09 -15.42 14.20
N ASN A 108 -9.58 -15.00 13.04
CA ASN A 108 -10.98 -15.09 12.65
C ASN A 108 -11.37 -16.47 12.07
N GLY A 109 -10.40 -17.39 11.95
CA GLY A 109 -10.63 -18.74 11.40
C GLY A 109 -10.68 -18.82 9.88
N ASP A 110 -10.36 -17.74 9.18
CA ASP A 110 -10.29 -17.68 7.72
C ASP A 110 -8.85 -17.98 7.23
N TYR A 111 -8.52 -19.27 7.24
CA TYR A 111 -7.18 -19.74 6.88
C TYR A 111 -6.96 -19.85 5.37
N LEU A 112 -8.03 -19.99 4.59
CA LEU A 112 -7.94 -20.32 3.17
C LEU A 112 -8.08 -19.09 2.28
N ASN A 113 -9.07 -18.25 2.54
CA ASN A 113 -9.34 -17.10 1.68
C ASN A 113 -8.59 -15.86 2.14
N GLN A 114 -8.39 -15.70 3.47
CA GLN A 114 -7.72 -14.55 4.07
C GLN A 114 -8.40 -13.21 3.73
N GLU A 115 -9.74 -13.24 3.62
CA GLU A 115 -10.58 -12.10 3.22
C GLU A 115 -11.41 -11.54 4.41
N SER A 116 -11.33 -12.18 5.58
CA SER A 116 -12.18 -11.82 6.73
C SER A 116 -11.96 -10.40 7.26
N THR A 117 -10.87 -9.78 6.87
CA THR A 117 -10.49 -8.40 7.21
C THR A 117 -10.58 -7.43 6.03
N GLU A 118 -10.99 -7.90 4.85
CA GLU A 118 -11.24 -7.03 3.70
C GLU A 118 -12.47 -6.16 3.95
N LEU A 119 -12.22 -4.94 4.36
CA LEU A 119 -13.26 -3.93 4.50
C LEU A 119 -13.59 -3.34 3.14
N ASN A 120 -14.85 -2.96 2.95
CA ASN A 120 -15.23 -2.16 1.78
C ASN A 120 -14.42 -0.85 1.78
N LEU A 121 -13.62 -0.65 0.72
CA LEU A 121 -12.71 0.48 0.61
C LEU A 121 -13.46 1.82 0.69
N GLU A 122 -14.63 1.93 0.04
CA GLU A 122 -15.43 3.14 0.06
C GLU A 122 -15.84 3.52 1.48
N GLU A 123 -16.39 2.56 2.22
CA GLU A 123 -16.85 2.77 3.60
C GLU A 123 -15.67 3.11 4.52
N TYR A 124 -14.54 2.43 4.34
CA TYR A 124 -13.31 2.69 5.09
C TYR A 124 -12.82 4.12 4.84
N VAL A 125 -12.64 4.52 3.58
CA VAL A 125 -12.12 5.85 3.22
C VAL A 125 -13.10 6.94 3.66
N LYS A 126 -14.40 6.74 3.49
CA LYS A 126 -15.44 7.68 3.93
C LYS A 126 -15.39 7.94 5.44
N THR A 127 -15.09 6.90 6.22
CA THR A 127 -15.07 6.98 7.69
C THR A 127 -13.76 7.55 8.21
N TYR A 128 -12.62 7.07 7.70
CA TYR A 128 -11.31 7.35 8.28
C TYR A 128 -10.49 8.41 7.53
N ASP A 129 -10.82 8.68 6.26
CA ASP A 129 -10.15 9.68 5.42
C ASP A 129 -11.14 10.45 4.54
N PRO A 130 -12.06 11.23 5.12
CA PRO A 130 -13.08 11.96 4.37
C PRO A 130 -12.50 12.98 3.37
N GLU A 131 -11.28 13.46 3.58
CA GLU A 131 -10.59 14.35 2.64
C GLU A 131 -10.27 13.60 1.34
N LEU A 132 -9.74 12.38 1.45
CA LEU A 132 -9.48 11.52 0.30
C LEU A 132 -10.79 11.13 -0.39
N PHE A 133 -11.84 10.77 0.36
CA PHE A 133 -13.16 10.46 -0.20
C PHE A 133 -13.72 11.61 -1.04
N ASN A 134 -13.66 12.83 -0.53
CA ASN A 134 -14.08 14.02 -1.25
C ASN A 134 -13.19 14.29 -2.47
N TYR A 135 -11.90 13.96 -2.40
CA TYR A 135 -11.00 14.09 -3.53
C TYR A 135 -11.38 13.12 -4.67
N PHE A 136 -11.65 11.85 -4.37
CA PHE A 136 -12.14 10.87 -5.35
C PHE A 136 -13.43 11.35 -6.03
N LYS A 137 -14.41 11.80 -5.24
CA LYS A 137 -15.64 12.37 -5.79
C LYS A 137 -15.41 13.54 -6.75
N ARG A 138 -14.49 14.44 -6.39
CA ARG A 138 -14.18 15.63 -7.20
C ARG A 138 -13.56 15.28 -8.55
N ILE A 139 -12.75 14.22 -8.60
CA ILE A 139 -12.09 13.75 -9.84
C ILE A 139 -12.93 12.72 -10.59
N GLY A 140 -14.13 12.37 -10.09
CA GLY A 140 -15.05 11.42 -10.75
C GLY A 140 -14.62 9.96 -10.69
N VAL A 141 -13.80 9.57 -9.71
CA VAL A 141 -13.38 8.18 -9.47
C VAL A 141 -14.30 7.56 -8.43
N ASN A 142 -14.91 6.43 -8.76
CA ASN A 142 -15.63 5.59 -7.80
C ASN A 142 -14.67 4.57 -7.21
N ILE A 143 -14.70 4.41 -5.88
CA ILE A 143 -13.85 3.50 -5.12
C ILE A 143 -14.70 2.45 -4.43
#